data_3e5bf512d03670a5c29c7b498ec4b5ab
#
_entry.id   3e5bf512d03670a5c29c7b498ec4b5ab
#
_cell.length_a   1.000
_cell.length_b   1.000
_cell.length_c   1.000
_cell.angle_alpha   90.00
_cell.angle_beta   90.00
_cell.angle_gamma   90.00
#
_symmetry.space_group_name_H-M   'P 1'
#
loop_
_entity.id
_entity.type
_entity.pdbx_description
1 polymer ?
#
loop_
_entity_poly.entity_id
_entity_poly.type
_entity_poly.pdbx_seq_one_letter_code
_entity_poly.pdbx_strand_id
1 'polypeptide(L)'
;MKRRQFIKTGLVGTFAAGMTPLSLLKGRDCDITNSDILGPYWSEDHLYRTILANSDEPGTRIFISGTVKANDCETPIQNGVVDVWHANDNGCYTVFQECDTGNSDEDPYNLRGKMLTNENGEYAFESIWPGYYATRPKHFHYKITTPNGLELVTQCYFEGDPQVTEEWEADHPGQIISLEEGENGLIGIFDIVMDEEDIQVGINDETVPLPQKPVLRQAYPNPFNNSTRIEFSISRQGHVGLEIYDMNGKWVTSLVKNHLFPGTHSINWKGIGATGNPVSSGSYLVVMKYGGFTASKKIVFLK
;
A
#
# COMPACT_ATOMS: atom_id res chain seq x y z
N MET A 1 -41.94 -2.33 40.78
CA MET A 1 -40.93 -3.20 40.11
C MET A 1 -40.95 -2.90 38.61
N LYS A 2 -40.02 -2.12 38.11
CA LYS A 2 -39.89 -1.77 36.67
C LYS A 2 -38.77 -2.62 36.04
N ARG A 3 -39.13 -3.49 35.08
CA ARG A 3 -38.18 -4.27 34.28
C ARG A 3 -37.45 -3.34 33.31
N ARG A 4 -36.12 -3.28 33.41
CA ARG A 4 -35.22 -2.63 32.42
C ARG A 4 -34.99 -3.61 31.29
N GLN A 5 -35.39 -3.23 30.07
CA GLN A 5 -35.01 -3.91 28.83
C GLN A 5 -33.55 -3.54 28.50
N PHE A 6 -32.71 -4.56 28.34
CA PHE A 6 -31.39 -4.43 27.75
C PHE A 6 -31.52 -4.48 26.23
N ILE A 7 -31.24 -3.36 25.59
CA ILE A 7 -31.07 -3.30 24.14
C ILE A 7 -29.64 -3.76 23.85
N LYS A 8 -29.52 -4.90 23.17
CA LYS A 8 -28.25 -5.35 22.59
C LYS A 8 -27.99 -4.52 21.34
N THR A 9 -27.14 -3.52 21.43
CA THR A 9 -26.61 -2.81 20.25
C THR A 9 -25.40 -3.57 19.76
N GLY A 10 -25.53 -4.20 18.59
CA GLY A 10 -24.40 -4.78 17.87
C GLY A 10 -23.45 -3.67 17.44
N LEU A 11 -22.22 -3.76 17.88
CA LEU A 11 -21.14 -2.90 17.44
C LEU A 11 -20.78 -3.31 16.00
N VAL A 12 -21.31 -2.59 15.02
CA VAL A 12 -20.73 -2.51 13.70
C VAL A 12 -19.52 -1.62 13.85
N GLY A 13 -18.33 -2.21 13.78
CA GLY A 13 -17.07 -1.46 13.75
C GLY A 13 -16.96 -0.72 12.42
N THR A 14 -17.54 0.46 12.36
CA THR A 14 -17.13 1.48 11.41
C THR A 14 -15.78 1.99 11.88
N PHE A 15 -14.75 1.89 11.04
CA PHE A 15 -13.58 2.75 11.13
C PHE A 15 -14.04 4.20 10.94
N ALA A 16 -14.58 4.78 12.00
CA ALA A 16 -14.53 6.21 12.16
C ALA A 16 -13.09 6.46 12.62
N ALA A 17 -12.22 6.89 11.70
CA ALA A 17 -11.06 7.66 12.10
C ALA A 17 -11.60 8.70 13.10
N GLY A 18 -11.16 8.60 14.35
CA GLY A 18 -11.42 9.62 15.34
C GLY A 18 -10.81 10.90 14.77
N MET A 19 -11.65 11.72 14.14
CA MET A 19 -11.30 13.08 13.81
C MET A 19 -11.08 13.79 15.14
N THR A 20 -9.84 13.79 15.64
CA THR A 20 -9.36 14.93 16.39
C THR A 20 -9.67 16.15 15.52
N PRO A 21 -10.27 17.23 16.10
CA PRO A 21 -10.62 18.37 15.27
C PRO A 21 -9.35 18.88 14.60
N LEU A 22 -9.39 18.94 13.28
CA LEU A 22 -8.32 19.37 12.36
C LEU A 22 -7.88 20.84 12.58
N SER A 23 -8.25 21.45 13.70
CA SER A 23 -8.07 22.88 14.01
C SER A 23 -6.76 23.21 14.72
N LEU A 24 -5.83 22.26 14.90
CA LEU A 24 -4.53 22.51 15.53
C LEU A 24 -3.31 22.23 14.65
N LEU A 25 -3.50 21.72 13.45
CA LEU A 25 -2.45 21.76 12.43
C LEU A 25 -2.47 23.19 11.87
N LYS A 26 -1.47 24.00 12.23
CA LYS A 26 -1.12 25.22 11.50
C LYS A 26 -1.25 24.90 10.02
N GLY A 27 -2.08 25.70 9.29
CA GLY A 27 -2.14 25.58 7.86
C GLY A 27 -0.70 25.57 7.34
N ARG A 28 -0.27 24.47 6.74
CA ARG A 28 0.96 24.48 5.94
C ARG A 28 0.71 25.55 4.90
N ASP A 29 1.64 26.49 4.79
CA ASP A 29 1.72 27.31 3.59
C ASP A 29 1.70 26.34 2.40
N CYS A 30 1.05 26.75 1.30
CA CYS A 30 0.96 25.93 0.10
C CYS A 30 2.34 25.86 -0.56
N ASP A 31 3.22 25.04 -0.03
CA ASP A 31 4.55 24.84 -0.55
C ASP A 31 4.58 23.65 -1.51
N ILE A 32 5.12 23.90 -2.70
CA ILE A 32 5.37 22.85 -3.69
C ILE A 32 6.32 21.82 -3.06
N THR A 33 6.00 20.53 -3.26
CA THR A 33 6.87 19.45 -2.79
C THR A 33 8.18 19.47 -3.57
N ASN A 34 9.30 19.59 -2.87
CA ASN A 34 10.62 19.63 -3.49
C ASN A 34 10.96 18.31 -4.20
N SER A 35 11.64 18.44 -5.33
CA SER A 35 12.23 17.28 -5.98
C SER A 35 13.46 16.77 -5.21
N ASP A 36 13.68 15.45 -5.30
CA ASP A 36 14.84 14.77 -4.76
C ASP A 36 15.37 13.76 -5.80
N ILE A 37 16.45 13.05 -5.49
CA ILE A 37 17.06 12.10 -6.41
C ILE A 37 16.21 10.83 -6.56
N LEU A 38 16.11 10.33 -7.80
CA LEU A 38 15.46 9.04 -8.10
C LEU A 38 16.19 7.87 -7.41
N GLY A 39 17.51 8.00 -7.27
CA GLY A 39 18.35 6.91 -6.75
C GLY A 39 18.56 5.78 -7.76
N PRO A 40 19.47 4.84 -7.47
CA PRO A 40 19.84 3.78 -8.39
C PRO A 40 18.91 2.56 -8.39
N TYR A 41 17.90 2.56 -7.54
CA TYR A 41 17.07 1.38 -7.28
C TYR A 41 15.62 1.51 -7.79
N TRP A 42 15.34 2.46 -8.66
CA TRP A 42 14.07 2.55 -9.36
C TRP A 42 14.01 1.57 -10.55
N SER A 43 12.82 1.07 -10.85
CA SER A 43 12.52 0.19 -11.98
C SER A 43 11.16 0.55 -12.57
N GLU A 44 11.00 0.44 -13.87
CA GLU A 44 9.72 0.74 -14.55
C GLU A 44 8.62 -0.30 -14.28
N ASP A 45 9.00 -1.53 -13.91
CA ASP A 45 8.11 -2.68 -13.85
C ASP A 45 7.36 -2.84 -12.52
N HIS A 46 7.21 -1.76 -11.73
CA HIS A 46 6.46 -1.86 -10.47
C HIS A 46 5.00 -2.23 -10.70
N LEU A 47 4.49 -3.12 -9.85
CA LEU A 47 3.10 -3.58 -9.92
C LEU A 47 2.15 -2.56 -9.28
N TYR A 48 0.93 -2.47 -9.80
CA TYR A 48 -0.14 -1.72 -9.14
C TYR A 48 -0.61 -2.48 -7.90
N ARG A 49 -0.25 -1.98 -6.73
CA ARG A 49 -0.61 -2.55 -5.42
C ARG A 49 -0.47 -1.52 -4.30
N THR A 50 -1.18 -1.74 -3.20
CA THR A 50 -1.15 -0.91 -1.99
C THR A 50 -0.60 -1.64 -0.77
N ILE A 51 -0.31 -2.93 -0.88
CA ILE A 51 0.43 -3.71 0.11
C ILE A 51 1.80 -3.98 -0.50
N LEU A 52 2.81 -3.21 -0.08
CA LEU A 52 4.13 -3.24 -0.69
C LEU A 52 5.02 -4.31 -0.07
N ALA A 53 4.92 -4.52 1.24
CA ALA A 53 5.69 -5.52 1.95
C ALA A 53 4.97 -6.86 2.00
N ASN A 54 5.68 -7.95 1.72
CA ASN A 54 5.18 -9.29 1.96
C ASN A 54 4.80 -9.50 3.43
N SER A 55 3.88 -10.43 3.70
CA SER A 55 3.36 -10.68 5.05
C SER A 55 4.44 -11.14 6.04
N ASP A 56 5.50 -11.71 5.56
CA ASP A 56 6.65 -12.22 6.30
C ASP A 56 7.90 -11.33 6.20
N GLU A 57 7.79 -10.17 5.54
CA GLU A 57 8.87 -9.19 5.51
C GLU A 57 9.13 -8.68 6.94
N PRO A 58 10.36 -8.83 7.46
CA PRO A 58 10.72 -8.31 8.77
C PRO A 58 10.59 -6.79 8.85
N GLY A 59 10.39 -6.28 10.05
CA GLY A 59 10.34 -4.85 10.31
C GLY A 59 9.01 -4.38 10.89
N THR A 60 8.98 -3.14 11.35
CA THR A 60 7.77 -2.51 11.89
C THR A 60 6.82 -2.14 10.76
N ARG A 61 5.56 -2.58 10.84
CA ARG A 61 4.53 -2.20 9.84
C ARG A 61 4.31 -0.69 9.88
N ILE A 62 4.11 -0.14 8.68
CA ILE A 62 3.83 1.28 8.50
C ILE A 62 2.70 1.46 7.48
N PHE A 63 1.82 2.40 7.78
CA PHE A 63 0.67 2.79 6.96
C PHE A 63 0.84 4.24 6.57
N ILE A 64 1.03 4.52 5.29
CA ILE A 64 1.16 5.87 4.77
C ILE A 64 -0.07 6.19 3.94
N SER A 65 -0.61 7.39 4.16
CA SER A 65 -1.64 7.98 3.32
C SER A 65 -1.25 9.42 2.96
N GLY A 66 -1.93 10.00 1.99
CA GLY A 66 -1.73 11.40 1.62
C GLY A 66 -2.60 11.77 0.43
N THR A 67 -2.46 13.02 0.02
CA THR A 67 -3.11 13.58 -1.16
C THR A 67 -2.07 14.09 -2.15
N VAL A 68 -2.35 13.99 -3.43
CA VAL A 68 -1.60 14.65 -4.50
C VAL A 68 -2.45 15.79 -5.04
N LYS A 69 -1.93 17.00 -4.98
CA LYS A 69 -2.62 18.23 -5.37
C LYS A 69 -1.77 19.07 -6.31
N ALA A 70 -2.43 19.99 -7.00
CA ALA A 70 -1.78 21.04 -7.76
C ALA A 70 -1.15 22.09 -6.85
N ASN A 71 -0.42 23.02 -7.46
CA ASN A 71 0.25 24.15 -6.80
C ASN A 71 -0.70 25.15 -6.11
N ASP A 72 -2.00 25.05 -6.37
CA ASP A 72 -3.03 25.80 -5.64
C ASP A 72 -3.41 25.18 -4.28
N CYS A 73 -2.87 23.98 -3.95
CA CYS A 73 -3.16 23.17 -2.77
C CYS A 73 -4.65 22.76 -2.58
N GLU A 74 -5.48 23.09 -3.52
CA GLU A 74 -6.92 22.81 -3.49
C GLU A 74 -7.32 21.76 -4.53
N THR A 75 -6.81 21.89 -5.76
CA THR A 75 -7.18 21.01 -6.88
C THR A 75 -6.54 19.63 -6.74
N PRO A 76 -7.35 18.57 -6.55
CA PRO A 76 -6.81 17.20 -6.43
C PRO A 76 -6.36 16.68 -7.80
N ILE A 77 -5.24 15.98 -7.85
CA ILE A 77 -4.78 15.25 -9.02
C ILE A 77 -5.38 13.86 -9.01
N GLN A 78 -6.47 13.67 -9.75
CA GLN A 78 -7.12 12.37 -9.92
C GLN A 78 -6.38 11.52 -10.95
N ASN A 79 -6.32 10.19 -10.72
CA ASN A 79 -5.64 9.22 -11.59
C ASN A 79 -4.13 9.48 -11.76
N GLY A 80 -3.53 10.28 -10.89
CA GLY A 80 -2.07 10.38 -10.79
C GLY A 80 -1.48 9.05 -10.34
N VAL A 81 -0.39 8.62 -10.96
CA VAL A 81 0.36 7.43 -10.54
C VAL A 81 1.31 7.84 -9.42
N VAL A 82 1.13 7.25 -8.24
CA VAL A 82 2.08 7.33 -7.13
C VAL A 82 2.87 6.03 -7.11
N ASP A 83 4.14 6.09 -7.49
CA ASP A 83 5.09 4.98 -7.49
C ASP A 83 5.99 5.09 -6.27
N VAL A 84 6.05 4.05 -5.44
CA VAL A 84 6.79 4.03 -4.17
C VAL A 84 7.73 2.85 -4.15
N TRP A 85 8.96 3.07 -3.68
CA TRP A 85 9.93 2.00 -3.39
C TRP A 85 10.84 2.41 -2.22
N HIS A 86 11.34 1.40 -1.51
CA HIS A 86 12.22 1.62 -0.37
C HIS A 86 13.05 0.39 -0.04
N ALA A 87 14.04 0.56 0.83
CA ALA A 87 14.84 -0.52 1.37
C ALA A 87 14.06 -1.32 2.42
N ASN A 88 14.46 -2.57 2.67
CA ASN A 88 13.95 -3.33 3.81
C ASN A 88 14.45 -2.73 5.15
N ASP A 89 14.11 -3.36 6.27
CA ASP A 89 14.49 -2.90 7.62
C ASP A 89 16.01 -2.92 7.89
N ASN A 90 16.78 -3.67 7.07
CA ASN A 90 18.24 -3.70 7.10
C ASN A 90 18.91 -2.75 6.10
N GLY A 91 18.13 -1.94 5.38
CA GLY A 91 18.66 -0.99 4.40
C GLY A 91 18.99 -1.59 3.05
N CYS A 92 18.48 -2.78 2.72
CA CYS A 92 18.74 -3.48 1.47
C CYS A 92 17.60 -3.33 0.46
N TYR A 93 17.93 -3.13 -0.84
CA TYR A 93 16.97 -3.01 -1.93
C TYR A 93 16.84 -4.33 -2.71
N THR A 94 15.74 -5.02 -2.53
CA THR A 94 15.52 -6.44 -2.89
C THR A 94 15.72 -6.80 -4.35
N VAL A 95 15.44 -5.92 -5.31
CA VAL A 95 15.60 -6.22 -6.74
C VAL A 95 17.04 -6.09 -7.22
N PHE A 96 17.83 -5.25 -6.55
CA PHE A 96 19.16 -4.83 -7.00
C PHE A 96 20.30 -5.39 -6.15
N GLN A 97 19.98 -5.97 -5.03
CA GLN A 97 20.94 -6.50 -4.06
C GLN A 97 20.50 -7.88 -3.58
N GLU A 98 21.45 -8.75 -3.28
CA GLU A 98 21.18 -9.98 -2.52
C GLU A 98 20.93 -9.59 -1.07
N CYS A 99 19.67 -9.65 -0.67
CA CYS A 99 19.23 -9.34 0.68
C CYS A 99 18.97 -10.64 1.45
N ASP A 100 19.48 -10.74 2.68
CA ASP A 100 19.29 -11.90 3.54
C ASP A 100 17.86 -12.02 4.12
N THR A 101 16.96 -11.13 3.74
CA THR A 101 15.61 -11.03 4.31
C THR A 101 14.55 -11.03 3.24
N GLY A 102 13.42 -11.61 3.61
CA GLY A 102 12.28 -11.74 2.72
C GLY A 102 12.55 -12.72 1.57
N ASN A 103 11.51 -13.19 0.95
CA ASN A 103 11.60 -14.12 -0.17
C ASN A 103 11.70 -13.31 -1.48
N SER A 104 12.84 -12.63 -1.71
CA SER A 104 13.07 -11.84 -2.93
C SER A 104 12.90 -12.68 -4.20
N ASP A 105 13.15 -14.00 -4.12
CA ASP A 105 12.94 -14.94 -5.21
C ASP A 105 11.44 -15.18 -5.51
N GLU A 106 10.56 -14.98 -4.52
CA GLU A 106 9.12 -15.20 -4.66
C GLU A 106 8.36 -13.91 -5.08
N ASP A 107 8.83 -12.75 -4.68
CA ASP A 107 8.31 -11.45 -5.09
C ASP A 107 9.45 -10.46 -5.39
N PRO A 108 9.95 -10.42 -6.64
CA PRO A 108 11.00 -9.49 -7.03
C PRO A 108 10.59 -8.01 -6.90
N TYR A 109 9.29 -7.74 -6.71
CA TYR A 109 8.77 -6.39 -6.49
C TYR A 109 8.41 -6.12 -5.02
N ASN A 110 8.84 -6.95 -4.08
CA ASN A 110 8.65 -6.70 -2.66
C ASN A 110 9.20 -5.31 -2.28
N LEU A 111 8.47 -4.57 -1.45
CA LEU A 111 8.76 -3.19 -1.02
C LEU A 111 8.67 -2.13 -2.15
N ARG A 112 7.88 -2.44 -3.19
CA ARG A 112 7.65 -1.57 -4.35
C ARG A 112 6.21 -1.65 -4.81
N GLY A 113 5.68 -0.57 -5.31
CA GLY A 113 4.35 -0.59 -5.92
C GLY A 113 3.90 0.75 -6.45
N LYS A 114 2.98 0.69 -7.40
CA LYS A 114 2.27 1.83 -7.97
C LYS A 114 0.84 1.84 -7.47
N MET A 115 0.29 3.01 -7.28
CA MET A 115 -1.13 3.19 -6.97
C MET A 115 -1.65 4.42 -7.69
N LEU A 116 -2.96 4.46 -7.94
CA LEU A 116 -3.59 5.62 -8.53
C LEU A 116 -4.27 6.44 -7.45
N THR A 117 -4.17 7.75 -7.56
CA THR A 117 -4.95 8.66 -6.74
C THR A 117 -6.44 8.59 -7.12
N ASN A 118 -7.30 8.70 -6.14
CA ASN A 118 -8.74 8.73 -6.33
C ASN A 118 -9.25 10.13 -6.77
N GLU A 119 -10.57 10.30 -6.80
CA GLU A 119 -11.23 11.58 -7.18
C GLU A 119 -10.87 12.77 -6.28
N ASN A 120 -10.41 12.51 -5.05
CA ASN A 120 -9.95 13.52 -4.10
C ASN A 120 -8.41 13.67 -4.10
N GLY A 121 -7.70 13.03 -5.04
CA GLY A 121 -6.24 13.00 -5.06
C GLY A 121 -5.62 12.10 -4.00
N GLU A 122 -6.41 11.31 -3.25
CA GLU A 122 -5.93 10.50 -2.13
C GLU A 122 -5.24 9.22 -2.60
N TYR A 123 -4.20 8.83 -1.89
CA TYR A 123 -3.51 7.54 -2.00
C TYR A 123 -3.21 6.97 -0.60
N ALA A 124 -3.02 5.66 -0.52
CA ALA A 124 -2.55 5.00 0.70
C ALA A 124 -1.89 3.66 0.39
N PHE A 125 -0.93 3.27 1.24
CA PHE A 125 -0.29 1.96 1.17
C PHE A 125 0.15 1.46 2.54
N GLU A 126 0.34 0.15 2.62
CA GLU A 126 0.95 -0.56 3.74
C GLU A 126 2.32 -1.08 3.33
N SER A 127 3.32 -0.96 4.21
CA SER A 127 4.66 -1.50 4.04
C SER A 127 5.32 -1.78 5.39
N ILE A 128 6.64 -1.77 5.42
CA ILE A 128 7.46 -1.74 6.64
C ILE A 128 8.23 -0.43 6.72
N TRP A 129 8.57 -0.01 7.93
CA TRP A 129 9.44 1.13 8.15
C TRP A 129 10.85 0.80 7.65
N PRO A 130 11.43 1.59 6.71
CA PRO A 130 12.70 1.25 6.09
C PRO A 130 13.88 1.31 7.06
N GLY A 131 14.92 0.54 6.77
CA GLY A 131 16.21 0.64 7.41
C GLY A 131 17.08 1.75 6.82
N TYR A 132 18.22 1.98 7.44
CA TYR A 132 19.21 2.92 6.93
C TYR A 132 19.91 2.37 5.69
N TYR A 133 19.93 3.14 4.63
CA TYR A 133 20.73 2.90 3.44
C TYR A 133 21.91 3.85 3.40
N ALA A 134 23.14 3.31 3.45
CA ALA A 134 24.37 4.10 3.54
C ALA A 134 24.33 5.14 4.70
N THR A 135 24.57 6.41 4.40
CA THR A 135 24.57 7.52 5.37
C THR A 135 23.33 8.39 5.25
N ARG A 136 22.25 7.90 4.63
CA ARG A 136 21.02 8.66 4.44
C ARG A 136 20.00 8.35 5.54
N PRO A 137 19.17 9.35 5.93
CA PRO A 137 18.02 9.11 6.79
C PRO A 137 17.13 8.01 6.20
N LYS A 138 16.36 7.36 7.04
CA LYS A 138 15.32 6.43 6.60
C LYS A 138 14.33 7.15 5.70
N HIS A 139 13.97 6.54 4.56
CA HIS A 139 13.11 7.21 3.58
C HIS A 139 12.34 6.24 2.70
N PHE A 140 11.23 6.74 2.18
CA PHE A 140 10.56 6.21 1.00
C PHE A 140 10.92 7.07 -0.21
N HIS A 141 11.21 6.42 -1.34
CA HIS A 141 11.25 7.09 -2.64
C HIS A 141 9.85 7.18 -3.22
N TYR A 142 9.59 8.29 -3.89
CA TYR A 142 8.36 8.54 -4.62
C TYR A 142 8.65 9.03 -6.03
N LYS A 143 7.89 8.53 -6.99
CA LYS A 143 7.75 9.12 -8.31
C LYS A 143 6.28 9.30 -8.59
N ILE A 144 5.85 10.54 -8.74
CA ILE A 144 4.48 10.88 -9.08
C ILE A 144 4.45 11.20 -10.57
N THR A 145 3.49 10.62 -11.28
CA THR A 145 3.23 10.94 -12.69
C THR A 145 1.77 11.34 -12.83
N THR A 146 1.52 12.55 -13.26
CA THR A 146 0.17 13.06 -13.48
C THR A 146 -0.43 12.50 -14.78
N PRO A 147 -1.75 12.54 -14.99
CA PRO A 147 -2.38 12.05 -16.22
C PRO A 147 -1.90 12.74 -17.49
N ASN A 148 -1.43 13.99 -17.40
CA ASN A 148 -0.85 14.74 -18.53
C ASN A 148 0.65 14.51 -18.72
N GLY A 149 1.27 13.62 -17.90
CA GLY A 149 2.66 13.20 -18.04
C GLY A 149 3.67 14.04 -17.30
N LEU A 150 3.26 14.99 -16.45
CA LEU A 150 4.19 15.69 -15.56
C LEU A 150 4.70 14.73 -14.48
N GLU A 151 5.99 14.78 -14.19
CA GLU A 151 6.64 13.91 -13.23
C GLU A 151 7.29 14.70 -12.09
N LEU A 152 7.11 14.22 -10.87
CA LEU A 152 7.87 14.64 -9.69
C LEU A 152 8.56 13.41 -9.10
N VAL A 153 9.86 13.50 -8.90
CA VAL A 153 10.62 12.56 -8.07
C VAL A 153 10.93 13.23 -6.75
N THR A 154 10.55 12.58 -5.65
CA THR A 154 10.78 13.10 -4.30
C THR A 154 11.04 11.97 -3.32
N GLN A 155 11.30 12.29 -2.07
CA GLN A 155 11.47 11.33 -0.99
C GLN A 155 10.71 11.80 0.24
N CYS A 156 10.27 10.83 1.06
CA CYS A 156 9.61 11.06 2.33
C CYS A 156 10.52 10.58 3.46
N TYR A 157 10.87 11.47 4.36
CA TYR A 157 11.70 11.25 5.55
C TYR A 157 10.84 11.26 6.81
N PHE A 158 11.44 10.91 7.95
CA PHE A 158 10.71 10.76 9.20
C PHE A 158 11.28 11.66 10.30
N GLU A 159 10.41 12.41 10.95
CA GLU A 159 10.76 13.20 12.12
C GLU A 159 11.33 12.32 13.24
N GLY A 160 12.35 12.81 13.94
CA GLY A 160 13.02 12.07 15.00
C GLY A 160 14.03 11.03 14.53
N ASP A 161 14.25 10.85 13.23
CA ASP A 161 15.39 10.07 12.72
C ASP A 161 16.69 10.81 13.07
N PRO A 162 17.65 10.15 13.77
CA PRO A 162 18.93 10.79 14.15
C PRO A 162 19.76 11.34 12.99
N GLN A 163 19.49 10.92 11.76
CA GLN A 163 20.16 11.41 10.55
C GLN A 163 19.44 12.62 9.92
N VAL A 164 18.22 12.94 10.37
CA VAL A 164 17.50 14.16 10.01
C VAL A 164 17.99 15.27 10.94
N THR A 165 19.02 16.01 10.51
CA THR A 165 19.58 17.15 11.21
C THR A 165 18.80 18.44 10.88
N GLU A 166 19.01 19.52 11.63
CA GLU A 166 18.43 20.83 11.30
C GLU A 166 18.81 21.31 9.88
N GLU A 167 20.05 21.01 9.41
CA GLU A 167 20.49 21.32 8.06
C GLU A 167 19.72 20.46 7.04
N TRP A 168 19.55 19.16 7.30
CA TRP A 168 18.76 18.27 6.46
C TRP A 168 17.30 18.73 6.34
N GLU A 169 16.69 19.09 7.45
CA GLU A 169 15.32 19.60 7.48
C GLU A 169 15.15 20.89 6.69
N ALA A 170 16.14 21.81 6.79
CA ALA A 170 16.15 23.06 6.02
C ALA A 170 16.25 22.83 4.50
N ASP A 171 16.97 21.79 4.08
CA ASP A 171 17.16 21.44 2.66
C ASP A 171 15.99 20.62 2.08
N HIS A 172 15.13 20.03 2.94
CA HIS A 172 14.04 19.13 2.54
C HIS A 172 12.66 19.57 3.10
N PRO A 173 12.25 20.83 2.88
CA PRO A 173 10.98 21.34 3.40
C PRO A 173 9.80 20.54 2.81
N GLY A 174 8.87 20.16 3.69
CA GLY A 174 7.67 19.40 3.30
C GLY A 174 7.89 17.91 3.02
N GLN A 175 9.14 17.41 3.07
CA GLN A 175 9.49 16.01 2.82
C GLN A 175 9.62 15.17 4.11
N ILE A 176 9.52 15.80 5.27
CA ILE A 176 9.66 15.15 6.57
C ILE A 176 8.28 15.03 7.22
N ILE A 177 7.89 13.82 7.61
CA ILE A 177 6.59 13.56 8.26
C ILE A 177 6.77 13.03 9.67
N SER A 178 5.82 13.36 10.54
CA SER A 178 5.68 12.73 11.85
C SER A 178 5.00 11.38 11.71
N LEU A 179 5.40 10.43 12.56
CA LEU A 179 4.77 9.12 12.65
C LEU A 179 4.03 8.98 13.99
N GLU A 180 2.83 8.44 13.96
CA GLU A 180 2.03 8.11 15.14
C GLU A 180 1.99 6.59 15.33
N GLU A 181 1.98 6.12 16.60
CA GLU A 181 1.76 4.72 16.91
C GLU A 181 0.29 4.36 16.76
N GLY A 182 -0.02 3.43 15.86
CA GLY A 182 -1.35 2.85 15.67
C GLY A 182 -1.44 1.43 16.24
N GLU A 183 -2.65 0.87 16.26
CA GLU A 183 -2.90 -0.50 16.76
C GLU A 183 -2.08 -1.58 16.01
N ASN A 184 -1.83 -1.39 14.71
CA ASN A 184 -1.19 -2.39 13.85
C ASN A 184 0.18 -1.95 13.31
N GLY A 185 0.73 -0.83 13.75
CA GLY A 185 2.00 -0.28 13.31
C GLY A 185 1.99 1.24 13.26
N LEU A 186 3.02 1.82 12.66
CA LEU A 186 3.18 3.25 12.52
C LEU A 186 2.23 3.82 11.46
N ILE A 187 1.76 5.04 11.67
CA ILE A 187 0.86 5.75 10.75
C ILE A 187 1.50 7.09 10.40
N GLY A 188 1.56 7.42 9.12
CA GLY A 188 2.06 8.70 8.63
C GLY A 188 1.19 9.29 7.52
N ILE A 189 1.25 10.60 7.36
CA ILE A 189 0.56 11.33 6.29
C ILE A 189 1.62 12.11 5.50
N PHE A 190 1.69 11.84 4.19
CA PHE A 190 2.57 12.53 3.26
C PHE A 190 1.75 13.13 2.11
N ASP A 191 1.44 14.42 2.24
CA ASP A 191 0.76 15.19 1.20
C ASP A 191 1.79 15.72 0.20
N ILE A 192 1.44 15.68 -1.08
CA ILE A 192 2.31 16.05 -2.21
C ILE A 192 1.63 17.15 -3.00
N VAL A 193 2.35 18.24 -3.24
CA VAL A 193 1.92 19.35 -4.07
C VAL A 193 2.80 19.40 -5.31
N MET A 194 2.19 19.23 -6.48
CA MET A 194 2.85 19.26 -7.78
C MET A 194 2.97 20.69 -8.28
N ASP A 195 4.11 21.05 -8.85
CA ASP A 195 4.28 22.34 -9.56
C ASP A 195 3.64 22.27 -10.95
N GLU A 196 2.35 22.46 -10.98
CA GLU A 196 1.57 22.52 -12.22
C GLU A 196 0.89 23.87 -12.34
N GLU A 197 1.39 24.74 -13.24
CA GLU A 197 0.74 26.01 -13.54
C GLU A 197 -0.55 25.88 -14.37
N ASP A 198 -0.76 24.75 -15.05
CA ASP A 198 -1.93 24.48 -15.90
C ASP A 198 -2.43 23.04 -15.78
N ILE A 199 -3.14 22.73 -14.71
CA ILE A 199 -3.98 21.53 -14.71
C ILE A 199 -5.18 21.81 -15.61
N GLN A 200 -5.01 21.63 -16.90
CA GLN A 200 -6.14 21.32 -17.77
C GLN A 200 -6.67 19.98 -17.26
N VAL A 201 -7.84 19.98 -16.65
CA VAL A 201 -8.64 18.78 -16.41
C VAL A 201 -9.01 18.21 -17.77
N GLY A 202 -7.99 17.85 -18.54
CA GLY A 202 -8.11 17.15 -19.79
C GLY A 202 -8.47 15.72 -19.48
N ILE A 203 -9.70 15.37 -19.74
CA ILE A 203 -10.11 13.98 -19.96
C ILE A 203 -9.33 13.50 -21.19
N ASN A 204 -8.04 13.29 -21.05
CA ASN A 204 -7.27 12.55 -22.03
C ASN A 204 -7.46 11.07 -21.72
N ASP A 205 -8.17 10.43 -22.64
CA ASP A 205 -8.61 9.02 -22.62
C ASP A 205 -7.46 8.01 -22.81
N GLU A 206 -6.20 8.41 -22.58
CA GLU A 206 -5.05 7.53 -22.41
C GLU A 206 -4.89 7.17 -20.94
N THR A 207 -5.96 6.64 -20.38
CA THR A 207 -5.94 6.04 -19.06
C THR A 207 -4.98 4.86 -19.08
N VAL A 208 -4.01 4.83 -18.13
CA VAL A 208 -3.46 3.56 -17.67
C VAL A 208 -4.66 2.62 -17.53
N PRO A 209 -4.71 1.50 -18.26
CA PRO A 209 -5.91 0.68 -18.29
C PRO A 209 -6.16 0.09 -16.92
N LEU A 210 -6.94 0.82 -16.11
CA LEU A 210 -7.49 0.25 -14.89
C LEU A 210 -8.24 -1.02 -15.24
N PRO A 211 -8.15 -2.05 -14.42
CA PRO A 211 -8.96 -3.22 -14.59
C PRO A 211 -10.43 -2.82 -14.70
N GLN A 212 -11.03 -2.92 -15.87
CA GLN A 212 -12.42 -2.52 -16.09
C GLN A 212 -13.42 -3.38 -15.31
N LYS A 213 -12.98 -4.56 -14.86
CA LYS A 213 -13.76 -5.51 -14.06
C LYS A 213 -12.88 -6.13 -12.99
N PRO A 214 -13.45 -6.46 -11.84
CA PRO A 214 -12.73 -7.23 -10.84
C PRO A 214 -12.38 -8.62 -11.40
N VAL A 215 -11.14 -9.06 -11.16
CA VAL A 215 -10.63 -10.35 -11.63
C VAL A 215 -9.85 -11.01 -10.50
N LEU A 216 -10.04 -12.32 -10.31
CA LEU A 216 -9.15 -13.18 -9.53
C LEU A 216 -8.40 -14.07 -10.52
N ARG A 217 -7.07 -13.93 -10.59
CA ARG A 217 -6.23 -14.73 -11.48
C ARG A 217 -5.94 -16.11 -10.89
N GLN A 218 -5.42 -17.02 -11.72
CA GLN A 218 -4.93 -18.31 -11.24
C GLN A 218 -3.65 -18.08 -10.44
N ALA A 219 -3.57 -18.65 -9.23
CA ALA A 219 -2.37 -18.60 -8.43
C ALA A 219 -1.18 -19.30 -9.13
N TYR A 220 0.02 -18.79 -8.93
CA TYR A 220 1.23 -19.35 -9.51
C TYR A 220 2.40 -19.27 -8.51
N PRO A 221 3.20 -20.36 -8.38
CA PRO A 221 3.00 -21.68 -8.96
C PRO A 221 1.75 -22.39 -8.42
N ASN A 222 1.16 -23.30 -9.22
CA ASN A 222 0.07 -24.16 -8.78
C ASN A 222 0.13 -25.49 -9.57
N PRO A 223 0.46 -26.65 -8.98
CA PRO A 223 0.69 -26.86 -7.54
C PRO A 223 1.91 -26.12 -6.96
N PHE A 224 1.91 -25.89 -5.64
CA PHE A 224 3.03 -25.27 -4.93
C PHE A 224 3.43 -26.07 -3.69
N ASN A 225 4.68 -25.93 -3.22
CA ASN A 225 5.21 -26.59 -2.04
C ASN A 225 5.65 -25.60 -0.94
N ASN A 226 6.12 -24.43 -1.29
CA ASN A 226 6.56 -23.41 -0.34
C ASN A 226 5.56 -22.24 -0.27
N SER A 227 5.36 -21.57 -1.38
CA SER A 227 4.35 -20.50 -1.48
C SER A 227 3.72 -20.44 -2.86
N THR A 228 2.57 -19.77 -2.95
CA THR A 228 1.92 -19.45 -4.21
C THR A 228 1.46 -17.99 -4.19
N ARG A 229 1.72 -17.28 -5.27
CA ARG A 229 1.27 -15.90 -5.47
C ARG A 229 -0.15 -15.91 -6.02
N ILE A 230 -1.00 -15.15 -5.37
CA ILE A 230 -2.39 -14.95 -5.75
C ILE A 230 -2.52 -13.50 -6.21
N GLU A 231 -2.89 -13.32 -7.48
CA GLU A 231 -3.08 -12.01 -8.09
C GLU A 231 -4.55 -11.74 -8.33
N PHE A 232 -5.00 -10.54 -8.01
CA PHE A 232 -6.36 -10.10 -8.26
C PHE A 232 -6.38 -8.62 -8.62
N SER A 233 -7.44 -8.18 -9.26
CA SER A 233 -7.61 -6.77 -9.61
C SER A 233 -9.02 -6.28 -9.28
N ILE A 234 -9.10 -5.00 -8.94
CA ILE A 234 -10.35 -4.28 -8.66
C ILE A 234 -10.40 -3.00 -9.48
N SER A 235 -11.62 -2.64 -9.92
CA SER A 235 -11.85 -1.50 -10.81
C SER A 235 -12.15 -0.18 -10.10
N ARG A 236 -12.46 -0.24 -8.82
CA ARG A 236 -12.78 0.94 -7.97
C ARG A 236 -12.30 0.66 -6.56
N GLN A 237 -12.11 1.71 -5.78
CA GLN A 237 -11.84 1.58 -4.36
C GLN A 237 -12.97 0.84 -3.66
N GLY A 238 -12.63 -0.11 -2.76
CA GLY A 238 -13.64 -0.84 -2.01
C GLY A 238 -13.05 -1.92 -1.11
N HIS A 239 -13.90 -2.46 -0.25
CA HIS A 239 -13.54 -3.54 0.65
C HIS A 239 -13.33 -4.84 -0.13
N VAL A 240 -12.14 -5.43 -0.01
CA VAL A 240 -11.78 -6.73 -0.57
C VAL A 240 -11.62 -7.75 0.55
N GLY A 241 -12.31 -8.88 0.43
CA GLY A 241 -12.05 -10.10 1.19
C GLY A 241 -11.40 -11.13 0.29
N LEU A 242 -10.19 -11.57 0.63
CA LEU A 242 -9.51 -12.70 -0.02
C LEU A 242 -9.26 -13.78 1.02
N GLU A 243 -9.94 -14.90 0.87
CA GLU A 243 -10.00 -15.95 1.89
C GLU A 243 -9.66 -17.32 1.30
N ILE A 244 -9.07 -18.19 2.12
CA ILE A 244 -8.77 -19.58 1.78
C ILE A 244 -9.78 -20.50 2.47
N TYR A 245 -10.28 -21.45 1.71
CA TYR A 245 -11.18 -22.53 2.18
C TYR A 245 -10.64 -23.89 1.77
N ASP A 246 -10.93 -24.92 2.57
CA ASP A 246 -10.72 -26.30 2.13
C ASP A 246 -11.84 -26.75 1.16
N MET A 247 -11.70 -27.94 0.59
CA MET A 247 -12.67 -28.46 -0.38
C MET A 247 -14.04 -28.81 0.22
N ASN A 248 -14.18 -28.82 1.57
CA ASN A 248 -15.44 -28.98 2.26
C ASN A 248 -16.11 -27.64 2.57
N GLY A 249 -15.50 -26.53 2.12
CA GLY A 249 -16.01 -25.18 2.38
C GLY A 249 -15.68 -24.64 3.78
N LYS A 250 -14.82 -25.32 4.54
CA LYS A 250 -14.36 -24.83 5.84
C LYS A 250 -13.31 -23.72 5.63
N TRP A 251 -13.53 -22.60 6.28
CA TRP A 251 -12.59 -21.50 6.30
C TRP A 251 -11.24 -21.91 6.90
N VAL A 252 -10.16 -21.50 6.26
CA VAL A 252 -8.76 -21.80 6.63
C VAL A 252 -8.02 -20.56 7.12
N THR A 253 -8.06 -19.48 6.35
CA THR A 253 -7.43 -18.20 6.71
C THR A 253 -7.96 -17.07 5.83
N SER A 254 -7.77 -15.83 6.26
CA SER A 254 -7.98 -14.63 5.45
C SER A 254 -6.62 -14.06 5.06
N LEU A 255 -6.43 -13.81 3.78
CA LEU A 255 -5.21 -13.21 3.25
C LEU A 255 -5.34 -11.69 3.13
N VAL A 256 -6.53 -11.20 2.76
CA VAL A 256 -6.85 -9.77 2.66
C VAL A 256 -8.23 -9.53 3.24
N LYS A 257 -8.38 -8.46 4.03
CA LYS A 257 -9.66 -7.99 4.57
C LYS A 257 -9.58 -6.47 4.77
N ASN A 258 -9.35 -5.74 3.68
CA ASN A 258 -9.09 -4.31 3.73
C ASN A 258 -9.85 -3.56 2.62
N HIS A 259 -9.98 -2.24 2.80
CA HIS A 259 -10.29 -1.35 1.69
C HIS A 259 -9.04 -1.16 0.84
N LEU A 260 -9.15 -1.46 -0.44
CA LEU A 260 -8.05 -1.33 -1.41
C LEU A 260 -8.44 -0.33 -2.49
N PHE A 261 -7.43 0.34 -3.07
CA PHE A 261 -7.58 1.23 -4.22
C PHE A 261 -7.68 0.42 -5.51
N PRO A 262 -8.22 1.02 -6.60
CA PRO A 262 -8.27 0.35 -7.90
C PRO A 262 -6.88 -0.04 -8.38
N GLY A 263 -6.77 -1.18 -9.02
CA GLY A 263 -5.50 -1.69 -9.51
C GLY A 263 -5.39 -3.22 -9.43
N THR A 264 -4.18 -3.72 -9.73
CA THR A 264 -3.81 -5.13 -9.58
C THR A 264 -3.02 -5.30 -8.29
N HIS A 265 -3.46 -6.24 -7.46
CA HIS A 265 -2.87 -6.58 -6.17
C HIS A 265 -2.36 -8.01 -6.20
N SER A 266 -1.32 -8.28 -5.42
CA SER A 266 -0.80 -9.64 -5.26
C SER A 266 -0.47 -9.93 -3.81
N ILE A 267 -0.67 -11.18 -3.40
CA ILE A 267 -0.33 -11.67 -2.06
C ILE A 267 0.14 -13.11 -2.14
N ASN A 268 1.12 -13.46 -1.30
CA ASN A 268 1.63 -14.81 -1.22
C ASN A 268 0.93 -15.60 -0.10
N TRP A 269 0.61 -16.87 -0.38
CA TRP A 269 0.14 -17.82 0.63
C TRP A 269 1.10 -18.99 0.75
N LYS A 270 1.61 -19.23 1.96
CA LYS A 270 2.59 -20.27 2.28
C LYS A 270 1.98 -21.58 2.80
N GLY A 271 0.70 -21.81 2.59
CA GLY A 271 0.02 -22.97 3.15
C GLY A 271 -0.14 -22.90 4.68
N ILE A 272 -0.26 -21.67 5.22
CA ILE A 272 -0.44 -21.43 6.65
C ILE A 272 -1.92 -21.11 6.92
N GLY A 273 -2.48 -21.74 7.95
CA GLY A 273 -3.83 -21.46 8.43
C GLY A 273 -3.86 -20.30 9.42
N ALA A 274 -5.07 -19.88 9.82
CA ALA A 274 -5.30 -18.76 10.74
C ALA A 274 -4.64 -18.91 12.13
N THR A 275 -4.31 -20.12 12.53
CA THR A 275 -3.59 -20.41 13.80
C THR A 275 -2.07 -20.32 13.67
N GLY A 276 -1.54 -19.89 12.51
CA GLY A 276 -0.10 -19.88 12.23
C GLY A 276 0.50 -21.24 11.93
N ASN A 277 -0.30 -22.31 11.90
CA ASN A 277 0.19 -23.67 11.62
C ASN A 277 0.05 -24.02 10.14
N PRO A 278 1.02 -24.78 9.58
CA PRO A 278 0.91 -25.27 8.21
C PRO A 278 -0.32 -26.18 8.04
N VAL A 279 -1.02 -25.99 6.94
CA VAL A 279 -2.14 -26.86 6.57
C VAL A 279 -1.64 -28.18 5.95
N SER A 280 -2.51 -29.16 5.78
CA SER A 280 -2.18 -30.44 5.13
C SER A 280 -2.02 -30.26 3.63
N SER A 281 -1.19 -31.11 2.99
CA SER A 281 -1.17 -31.21 1.54
C SER A 281 -2.59 -31.50 1.00
N GLY A 282 -2.97 -30.82 -0.05
CA GLY A 282 -4.31 -30.99 -0.61
C GLY A 282 -4.76 -29.82 -1.49
N SER A 283 -6.02 -29.87 -1.87
CA SER A 283 -6.67 -28.82 -2.66
C SER A 283 -7.39 -27.82 -1.77
N TYR A 284 -7.29 -26.55 -2.11
CA TYR A 284 -7.92 -25.43 -1.44
C TYR A 284 -8.60 -24.51 -2.45
N LEU A 285 -9.49 -23.66 -2.00
CA LEU A 285 -10.13 -22.63 -2.78
C LEU A 285 -9.70 -21.26 -2.26
N VAL A 286 -9.16 -20.45 -3.13
CA VAL A 286 -9.06 -19.00 -2.93
C VAL A 286 -10.38 -18.39 -3.33
N VAL A 287 -10.99 -17.61 -2.45
CA VAL A 287 -12.25 -16.92 -2.70
C VAL A 287 -12.05 -15.43 -2.52
N MET A 288 -12.31 -14.67 -3.58
CA MET A 288 -12.33 -13.21 -3.56
C MET A 288 -13.76 -12.70 -3.49
N LYS A 289 -14.02 -11.77 -2.57
CA LYS A 289 -15.28 -11.01 -2.45
C LYS A 289 -14.96 -9.52 -2.56
N TYR A 290 -15.64 -8.82 -3.46
CA TYR A 290 -15.46 -7.39 -3.67
C TYR A 290 -16.78 -6.79 -4.16
N GLY A 291 -17.41 -5.91 -3.37
CA GLY A 291 -18.74 -5.43 -3.69
C GLY A 291 -19.73 -6.59 -3.91
N GLY A 292 -20.42 -6.59 -5.04
CA GLY A 292 -21.26 -7.71 -5.47
C GLY A 292 -20.55 -8.83 -6.24
N PHE A 293 -19.22 -8.69 -6.44
CA PHE A 293 -18.42 -9.67 -7.19
C PHE A 293 -17.92 -10.77 -6.26
N THR A 294 -17.99 -12.02 -6.72
CA THR A 294 -17.37 -13.17 -6.05
C THR A 294 -16.71 -14.04 -7.10
N ALA A 295 -15.45 -14.38 -6.88
CA ALA A 295 -14.70 -15.32 -7.72
C ALA A 295 -13.95 -16.33 -6.86
N SER A 296 -13.69 -17.51 -7.41
CA SER A 296 -12.86 -18.52 -6.75
C SER A 296 -11.90 -19.18 -7.71
N LYS A 297 -10.74 -19.60 -7.19
CA LYS A 297 -9.72 -20.37 -7.89
C LYS A 297 -9.25 -21.52 -7.03
N LYS A 298 -9.03 -22.68 -7.67
CA LYS A 298 -8.48 -23.85 -7.00
C LYS A 298 -6.96 -23.76 -6.98
N ILE A 299 -6.38 -24.04 -5.82
CA ILE A 299 -4.94 -24.16 -5.59
C ILE A 299 -4.62 -25.50 -4.96
N VAL A 300 -3.43 -26.02 -5.23
CA VAL A 300 -2.97 -27.33 -4.74
C VAL A 300 -1.67 -27.14 -3.98
N PHE A 301 -1.70 -27.46 -2.70
CA PHE A 301 -0.55 -27.42 -1.83
C PHE A 301 0.07 -28.82 -1.69
N LEU A 302 1.37 -28.92 -1.90
CA LEU A 302 2.16 -30.14 -1.78
C LEU A 302 3.25 -29.88 -0.72
N LYS A 303 3.35 -30.75 0.27
CA LYS A 303 4.47 -30.76 1.23
C LYS A 303 5.61 -31.56 0.68
#